data_6c5e301f9b12238ec0ef7c7426d44ac4
#
_entry.id   6c5e301f9b12238ec0ef7c7426d44ac4
#
_cell.length_a   1.000
_cell.length_b   1.000
_cell.length_c   1.000
_cell.angle_alpha   90.00
_cell.angle_beta   90.00
_cell.angle_gamma   90.00
#
_symmetry.space_group_name_H-M   'P 1'
#
loop_
_entity.id
_entity.type
_entity.pdbx_description
1 polymer ?
#
loop_
_entity_poly.entity_id
_entity_poly.type
_entity_poly.pdbx_seq_one_letter_code
_entity_poly.pdbx_strand_id
1 'polypeptide(L)'
;MTLSSIRDYCTVAVLALALAGCATAPSGKVTVAAAADLRFALEEVARDYRAQHSGSAIDIVYGSSGNFYTQIRNGAPFDLFLSADVDYPNRLVSDGLAKHDNVFIYGVGRLVLWVPENSPIDPREQGLKALEDPAIRHIAIANPQHAPYGKAAESALRGVGIYDRVAPKLVLGENIAQTFQFAQSGAADAAIVALSLVLAPNQPVHGRWAEIPQQGPARMFQAGVLLKESPAANLFRGYLMSAAGRATLKRYGFSIPDV
;
A
#
# COMPACT_ATOMS: atom_id res chain seq x y z
N MET A 1 68.78 61.88 -2.83
CA MET A 1 69.40 60.57 -2.71
C MET A 1 68.63 59.88 -1.57
N THR A 2 67.93 58.86 -1.71
CA THR A 2 67.71 57.76 -2.70
C THR A 2 66.30 57.22 -2.54
N LEU A 3 65.69 56.89 -3.64
CA LEU A 3 64.37 56.29 -3.74
C LEU A 3 64.35 54.93 -3.05
N SER A 4 63.28 54.67 -2.29
CA SER A 4 62.85 53.30 -2.01
C SER A 4 61.44 53.10 -2.53
N SER A 5 61.35 52.24 -3.45
CA SER A 5 60.15 51.82 -4.12
C SER A 5 59.21 50.99 -3.18
N ILE A 6 58.04 51.45 -2.99
CA ILE A 6 56.99 50.70 -2.34
C ILE A 6 56.34 49.83 -3.43
N ARG A 7 56.54 48.52 -3.32
CA ARG A 7 55.84 47.54 -4.16
C ARG A 7 54.51 47.24 -3.51
N ASP A 8 53.49 47.73 -4.15
CA ASP A 8 52.13 47.36 -3.83
C ASP A 8 51.90 45.89 -4.22
N TYR A 9 51.79 45.04 -3.22
CA TYR A 9 51.26 43.69 -3.42
C TYR A 9 49.75 43.75 -3.41
N CYS A 10 49.15 43.82 -4.60
CA CYS A 10 47.74 43.52 -4.80
C CYS A 10 47.50 42.04 -4.46
N THR A 11 47.01 41.82 -3.27
CA THR A 11 46.49 40.53 -2.84
C THR A 11 45.14 40.33 -3.53
N VAL A 12 45.12 39.65 -4.63
CA VAL A 12 43.86 39.18 -5.29
C VAL A 12 43.30 38.10 -4.38
N ALA A 13 42.37 38.48 -3.51
CA ALA A 13 41.53 37.54 -2.81
C ALA A 13 40.55 36.86 -3.83
N VAL A 14 40.91 35.70 -4.29
CA VAL A 14 40.03 34.85 -5.06
C VAL A 14 38.93 34.35 -4.10
N LEU A 15 37.80 35.04 -4.12
CA LEU A 15 36.58 34.60 -3.45
C LEU A 15 36.02 33.42 -4.23
N ALA A 16 36.43 32.21 -3.87
CA ALA A 16 35.83 30.98 -4.38
C ALA A 16 34.40 30.94 -3.82
N LEU A 17 33.42 31.45 -4.60
CA LEU A 17 32.01 31.19 -4.38
C LEU A 17 31.77 29.69 -4.60
N ALA A 18 31.72 28.94 -3.51
CA ALA A 18 31.19 27.59 -3.50
C ALA A 18 29.71 27.71 -3.88
N LEU A 19 29.43 27.62 -5.16
CA LEU A 19 28.09 27.30 -5.68
C LEU A 19 27.75 25.90 -5.17
N ALA A 20 27.24 25.82 -3.95
CA ALA A 20 26.49 24.67 -3.50
C ALA A 20 25.27 24.62 -4.40
N GLY A 21 25.40 23.92 -5.52
CA GLY A 21 24.30 23.60 -6.40
C GLY A 21 23.31 22.79 -5.56
N CYS A 22 22.26 23.45 -5.05
CA CYS A 22 21.05 22.75 -4.66
C CYS A 22 20.60 22.00 -5.92
N ALA A 23 20.97 20.73 -6.01
CA ALA A 23 20.34 19.83 -6.97
C ALA A 23 18.85 19.85 -6.62
N THR A 24 18.08 20.68 -7.32
CA THR A 24 16.61 20.67 -7.22
C THR A 24 16.19 19.24 -7.56
N ALA A 25 15.62 18.55 -6.58
CA ALA A 25 15.01 17.25 -6.84
C ALA A 25 14.08 17.40 -8.06
N PRO A 26 14.09 16.44 -9.00
CA PRO A 26 13.26 16.54 -10.19
C PRO A 26 11.81 16.78 -9.75
N SER A 27 11.31 17.98 -10.01
CA SER A 27 9.91 18.32 -9.80
C SER A 27 9.10 17.57 -10.84
N GLY A 28 8.11 16.80 -10.42
CA GLY A 28 7.25 16.06 -11.34
C GLY A 28 6.03 15.51 -10.63
N LYS A 29 4.96 15.39 -11.39
CA LYS A 29 3.74 14.74 -10.93
C LYS A 29 3.88 13.24 -11.16
N VAL A 30 3.55 12.44 -10.14
CA VAL A 30 3.47 10.98 -10.22
C VAL A 30 2.04 10.57 -9.89
N THR A 31 1.41 9.83 -10.80
CA THR A 31 0.07 9.27 -10.59
C THR A 31 0.19 7.80 -10.24
N VAL A 32 -0.28 7.44 -9.05
CA VAL A 32 -0.15 6.10 -8.48
C VAL A 32 -1.51 5.43 -8.42
N ALA A 33 -1.65 4.26 -9.05
CA ALA A 33 -2.73 3.32 -8.77
C ALA A 33 -2.31 2.44 -7.60
N ALA A 34 -3.01 2.49 -6.47
CA ALA A 34 -2.63 1.75 -5.27
C ALA A 34 -3.76 0.86 -4.76
N ALA A 35 -3.43 -0.37 -4.40
CA ALA A 35 -4.35 -1.25 -3.70
C ALA A 35 -4.83 -0.59 -2.40
N ALA A 36 -6.13 -0.71 -2.13
CA ALA A 36 -6.82 0.06 -1.10
C ALA A 36 -6.39 -0.29 0.35
N ASP A 37 -5.72 -1.41 0.56
CA ASP A 37 -5.09 -1.76 1.84
C ASP A 37 -3.90 -0.86 2.19
N LEU A 38 -3.28 -0.21 1.19
CA LEU A 38 -2.21 0.77 1.39
C LEU A 38 -2.71 2.16 1.82
N ARG A 39 -4.02 2.41 1.81
CA ARG A 39 -4.59 3.76 1.91
C ARG A 39 -3.92 4.63 2.98
N PHE A 40 -3.85 4.17 4.20
CA PHE A 40 -3.30 4.97 5.31
C PHE A 40 -1.77 4.96 5.33
N ALA A 41 -1.15 3.82 5.09
CA ALA A 41 0.31 3.68 5.06
C ALA A 41 0.93 4.51 3.93
N LEU A 42 0.35 4.47 2.73
CA LEU A 42 0.88 5.18 1.58
C LEU A 42 0.65 6.69 1.64
N GLU A 43 -0.45 7.14 2.26
CA GLU A 43 -0.66 8.57 2.55
C GLU A 43 0.43 9.10 3.49
N GLU A 44 0.81 8.33 4.51
CA GLU A 44 1.90 8.69 5.41
C GLU A 44 3.24 8.73 4.67
N VAL A 45 3.55 7.69 3.89
CA VAL A 45 4.76 7.65 3.04
C VAL A 45 4.81 8.84 2.08
N ALA A 46 3.70 9.16 1.41
CA ALA A 46 3.64 10.26 0.46
C ALA A 46 3.76 11.64 1.15
N ARG A 47 3.18 11.80 2.34
CA ARG A 47 3.34 13.01 3.14
C ARG A 47 4.81 13.22 3.52
N ASP A 48 5.46 12.18 4.04
CA ASP A 48 6.85 12.25 4.49
C ASP A 48 7.82 12.43 3.31
N TYR A 49 7.50 11.84 2.16
CA TYR A 49 8.22 12.08 0.91
C TYR A 49 8.13 13.54 0.47
N ARG A 50 6.92 14.12 0.45
CA ARG A 50 6.71 15.53 0.04
C ARG A 50 7.45 16.50 0.98
N ALA A 51 7.54 16.19 2.27
CA ALA A 51 8.28 17.01 3.24
C ALA A 51 9.79 17.09 2.95
N GLN A 52 10.35 16.04 2.32
CA GLN A 52 11.76 15.94 1.96
C GLN A 52 12.07 16.35 0.51
N HIS A 53 11.05 16.38 -0.35
CA HIS A 53 11.16 16.63 -1.79
C HIS A 53 10.18 17.72 -2.20
N SER A 54 10.56 18.97 -1.92
CA SER A 54 9.76 20.15 -2.26
C SER A 54 9.51 20.22 -3.79
N GLY A 55 8.26 20.48 -4.20
CA GLY A 55 7.86 20.52 -5.61
C GLY A 55 7.46 19.19 -6.22
N SER A 56 7.50 18.08 -5.46
CA SER A 56 6.98 16.79 -5.92
C SER A 56 5.48 16.68 -5.66
N ALA A 57 4.71 16.31 -6.68
CA ALA A 57 3.29 16.02 -6.59
C ALA A 57 3.06 14.50 -6.72
N ILE A 58 2.47 13.89 -5.71
CA ILE A 58 2.08 12.47 -5.73
C ILE A 58 0.57 12.40 -5.62
N ASP A 59 -0.09 11.99 -6.70
CA ASP A 59 -1.53 11.76 -6.75
C ASP A 59 -1.80 10.25 -6.66
N ILE A 60 -2.55 9.85 -5.65
CA ILE A 60 -2.81 8.44 -5.39
C ILE A 60 -4.30 8.14 -5.58
N VAL A 61 -4.58 7.13 -6.39
CA VAL A 61 -5.93 6.59 -6.58
C VAL A 61 -5.97 5.21 -5.91
N TYR A 62 -6.95 5.01 -5.02
CA TYR A 62 -7.11 3.75 -4.29
C TYR A 62 -8.23 2.91 -4.85
N GLY A 63 -8.00 1.61 -5.02
CA GLY A 63 -9.00 0.67 -5.55
C GLY A 63 -8.59 -0.79 -5.41
N SER A 64 -9.26 -1.68 -6.12
CA SER A 64 -8.84 -3.07 -6.18
C SER A 64 -7.78 -3.29 -7.26
N SER A 65 -6.85 -4.20 -6.99
CA SER A 65 -5.72 -4.47 -7.90
C SER A 65 -6.17 -4.97 -9.26
N GLY A 66 -7.22 -5.80 -9.32
CA GLY A 66 -7.75 -6.32 -10.59
C GLY A 66 -8.41 -5.25 -11.45
N ASN A 67 -9.11 -4.28 -10.81
CA ASN A 67 -9.69 -3.17 -11.55
C ASN A 67 -8.60 -2.26 -12.12
N PHE A 68 -7.55 -1.96 -11.36
CA PHE A 68 -6.42 -1.21 -11.87
C PHE A 68 -5.68 -1.92 -12.99
N TYR A 69 -5.46 -3.24 -12.86
CA TYR A 69 -4.90 -4.02 -13.97
C TYR A 69 -5.73 -3.85 -15.24
N THR A 70 -7.05 -3.95 -15.15
CA THR A 70 -7.96 -3.75 -16.31
C THR A 70 -7.87 -2.32 -16.86
N GLN A 71 -7.86 -1.31 -16.00
CA GLN A 71 -7.73 0.10 -16.41
C GLN A 71 -6.39 0.36 -17.11
N ILE A 72 -5.28 -0.16 -16.58
CA ILE A 72 -3.95 0.00 -17.17
C ILE A 72 -3.89 -0.66 -18.54
N ARG A 73 -4.44 -1.87 -18.69
CA ARG A 73 -4.55 -2.53 -20.00
C ARG A 73 -5.36 -1.72 -21.01
N ASN A 74 -6.33 -0.94 -20.54
CA ASN A 74 -7.14 -0.05 -21.36
C ASN A 74 -6.53 1.37 -21.51
N GLY A 75 -5.25 1.55 -21.15
CA GLY A 75 -4.51 2.78 -21.39
C GLY A 75 -4.66 3.84 -20.29
N ALA A 76 -5.15 3.52 -19.09
CA ALA A 76 -5.19 4.49 -17.99
C ALA A 76 -3.78 5.01 -17.67
N PRO A 77 -3.59 6.34 -17.53
CA PRO A 77 -2.29 6.99 -17.53
C PRO A 77 -1.61 7.01 -16.16
N PHE A 78 -1.48 5.87 -15.51
CA PHE A 78 -0.73 5.73 -14.26
C PHE A 78 0.79 5.63 -14.53
N ASP A 79 1.58 6.16 -13.61
CA ASP A 79 3.05 6.08 -13.65
C ASP A 79 3.56 4.90 -12.82
N LEU A 80 2.88 4.61 -11.72
CA LEU A 80 3.21 3.54 -10.78
C LEU A 80 1.95 2.76 -10.40
N PHE A 81 2.05 1.45 -10.39
CA PHE A 81 1.00 0.56 -9.87
C PHE A 81 1.50 -0.20 -8.66
N LEU A 82 0.80 -0.13 -7.54
CA LEU A 82 1.06 -0.86 -6.29
C LEU A 82 -0.08 -1.85 -6.05
N SER A 83 0.19 -3.11 -6.27
CA SER A 83 -0.78 -4.20 -6.22
C SER A 83 -0.68 -5.00 -4.93
N ALA A 84 -1.82 -5.39 -4.36
CA ALA A 84 -1.90 -6.34 -3.24
C ALA A 84 -1.66 -7.81 -3.64
N ASP A 85 -1.27 -8.05 -4.89
CA ASP A 85 -0.96 -9.38 -5.43
C ASP A 85 0.14 -9.22 -6.49
N VAL A 86 1.18 -10.01 -6.38
CA VAL A 86 2.35 -10.01 -7.29
C VAL A 86 1.97 -10.42 -8.71
N ASP A 87 0.90 -11.17 -8.89
CA ASP A 87 0.48 -11.68 -10.20
C ASP A 87 0.07 -10.55 -11.16
N TYR A 88 -0.58 -9.48 -10.68
CA TYR A 88 -1.00 -8.39 -11.56
C TYR A 88 0.18 -7.62 -12.18
N PRO A 89 1.21 -7.18 -11.43
CA PRO A 89 2.44 -6.63 -12.01
C PRO A 89 3.09 -7.58 -13.02
N ASN A 90 3.21 -8.88 -12.71
CA ASN A 90 3.79 -9.87 -13.60
C ASN A 90 2.96 -10.03 -14.90
N ARG A 91 1.64 -9.99 -14.80
CA ARG A 91 0.76 -10.01 -15.99
C ARG A 91 0.93 -8.77 -16.86
N LEU A 92 1.12 -7.58 -16.28
CA LEU A 92 1.42 -6.37 -17.06
C LEU A 92 2.76 -6.48 -17.81
N VAL A 93 3.75 -7.16 -17.23
CA VAL A 93 5.00 -7.49 -17.92
C VAL A 93 4.73 -8.46 -19.08
N SER A 94 3.97 -9.50 -18.85
CA SER A 94 3.59 -10.48 -19.89
C SER A 94 2.76 -9.86 -21.01
N ASP A 95 1.94 -8.87 -20.70
CA ASP A 95 1.13 -8.10 -21.67
C ASP A 95 1.98 -7.04 -22.44
N GLY A 96 3.28 -6.89 -22.11
CA GLY A 96 4.18 -5.90 -22.72
C GLY A 96 3.94 -4.45 -22.28
N LEU A 97 3.19 -4.25 -21.18
CA LEU A 97 2.82 -2.94 -20.65
C LEU A 97 3.79 -2.42 -19.57
N ALA A 98 4.70 -3.28 -19.11
CA ALA A 98 5.74 -2.94 -18.16
C ALA A 98 6.99 -3.79 -18.40
N LYS A 99 8.16 -3.33 -17.90
CA LYS A 99 9.40 -4.08 -17.95
C LYS A 99 9.54 -4.94 -16.70
N HIS A 100 10.14 -6.13 -16.82
CA HIS A 100 10.39 -7.03 -15.69
C HIS A 100 11.22 -6.35 -14.58
N ASP A 101 12.26 -5.60 -14.95
CA ASP A 101 13.15 -4.91 -14.01
C ASP A 101 12.46 -3.76 -13.24
N ASN A 102 11.27 -3.38 -13.66
CA ASN A 102 10.46 -2.37 -13.00
C ASN A 102 9.53 -2.95 -11.92
N VAL A 103 9.45 -4.28 -11.80
CA VAL A 103 8.68 -4.96 -10.76
C VAL A 103 9.51 -5.03 -9.47
N PHE A 104 8.88 -4.76 -8.33
CA PHE A 104 9.50 -4.84 -7.01
C PHE A 104 8.49 -5.28 -5.96
N ILE A 105 8.93 -6.11 -4.99
CA ILE A 105 8.09 -6.52 -3.87
C ILE A 105 8.27 -5.50 -2.74
N TYR A 106 7.17 -4.89 -2.29
CA TYR A 106 7.22 -3.89 -1.22
C TYR A 106 6.75 -4.43 0.14
N GLY A 107 6.06 -5.55 0.17
CA GLY A 107 5.59 -6.11 1.42
C GLY A 107 4.80 -7.41 1.27
N VAL A 108 4.35 -7.92 2.41
CA VAL A 108 3.38 -9.02 2.50
C VAL A 108 2.19 -8.52 3.30
N GLY A 109 1.00 -8.56 2.70
CA GLY A 109 -0.25 -8.21 3.35
C GLY A 109 -0.66 -9.26 4.37
N ARG A 110 -1.43 -8.84 5.37
CA ARG A 110 -1.96 -9.72 6.42
C ARG A 110 -3.48 -9.59 6.48
N LEU A 111 -4.14 -10.73 6.59
CA LEU A 111 -5.59 -10.85 6.63
C LEU A 111 -6.06 -11.05 8.06
N VAL A 112 -7.11 -10.36 8.47
CA VAL A 112 -7.70 -10.48 9.80
C VAL A 112 -9.22 -10.64 9.72
N LEU A 113 -9.78 -11.42 10.67
CA LEU A 113 -11.20 -11.34 11.00
C LEU A 113 -11.39 -10.21 12.02
N TRP A 114 -12.23 -9.23 11.69
CA TRP A 114 -12.56 -8.09 12.54
C TRP A 114 -14.04 -8.07 12.85
N VAL A 115 -14.37 -7.70 14.09
CA VAL A 115 -15.75 -7.47 14.56
C VAL A 115 -15.80 -6.20 15.40
N PRO A 116 -16.94 -5.50 15.48
CA PRO A 116 -17.13 -4.38 16.42
C PRO A 116 -16.87 -4.82 17.87
N GLU A 117 -16.51 -3.88 18.74
CA GLU A 117 -16.19 -4.16 20.16
C GLU A 117 -17.33 -4.85 20.90
N ASN A 118 -18.59 -4.49 20.58
CA ASN A 118 -19.81 -5.03 21.17
C ASN A 118 -20.33 -6.31 20.46
N SER A 119 -19.56 -6.90 19.57
CA SER A 119 -19.95 -8.15 18.89
C SER A 119 -20.16 -9.30 19.88
N PRO A 120 -21.14 -10.19 19.66
CA PRO A 120 -21.35 -11.36 20.50
C PRO A 120 -20.25 -12.41 20.36
N ILE A 121 -19.45 -12.37 19.30
CA ILE A 121 -18.33 -13.31 19.04
C ILE A 121 -16.98 -12.67 19.35
N ASP A 122 -16.00 -13.49 19.78
CA ASP A 122 -14.59 -13.07 19.84
C ASP A 122 -13.78 -13.84 18.77
N PRO A 123 -13.24 -13.15 17.77
CA PRO A 123 -12.47 -13.79 16.70
C PRO A 123 -11.20 -14.49 17.20
N ARG A 124 -10.69 -14.13 18.40
CA ARG A 124 -9.49 -14.74 19.00
C ARG A 124 -9.75 -16.13 19.57
N GLU A 125 -10.99 -16.44 19.91
CA GLU A 125 -11.35 -17.74 20.51
C GLU A 125 -11.63 -18.81 19.45
N GLN A 126 -12.41 -18.46 18.43
CA GLN A 126 -12.94 -19.42 17.45
C GLN A 126 -12.40 -19.19 16.03
N GLY A 127 -11.67 -18.09 15.80
CA GLY A 127 -11.20 -17.70 14.47
C GLY A 127 -12.36 -17.58 13.48
N LEU A 128 -12.15 -18.05 12.26
CA LEU A 128 -13.18 -17.95 11.19
C LEU A 128 -14.45 -18.73 11.50
N LYS A 129 -14.40 -19.78 12.34
CA LYS A 129 -15.61 -20.55 12.70
C LYS A 129 -16.63 -19.71 13.49
N ALA A 130 -16.20 -18.64 14.14
CA ALA A 130 -17.10 -17.70 14.80
C ALA A 130 -18.15 -17.09 13.83
N LEU A 131 -17.87 -17.05 12.52
CA LEU A 131 -18.78 -16.54 11.50
C LEU A 131 -20.03 -17.42 11.28
N GLU A 132 -20.03 -18.64 11.78
CA GLU A 132 -21.19 -19.54 11.74
C GLU A 132 -22.22 -19.18 12.80
N ASP A 133 -21.88 -18.37 13.81
CA ASP A 133 -22.80 -17.94 14.84
C ASP A 133 -24.06 -17.33 14.22
N PRO A 134 -25.26 -17.72 14.68
CA PRO A 134 -26.53 -17.17 14.17
C PRO A 134 -26.70 -15.65 14.34
N ALA A 135 -25.99 -15.04 15.31
CA ALA A 135 -26.00 -13.60 15.51
C ALA A 135 -25.25 -12.84 14.39
N ILE A 136 -24.35 -13.50 13.67
CA ILE A 136 -23.66 -12.93 12.53
C ILE A 136 -24.49 -13.16 11.27
N ARG A 137 -25.10 -12.10 10.75
CA ARG A 137 -26.00 -12.14 9.58
C ARG A 137 -25.33 -11.63 8.33
N HIS A 138 -24.41 -10.67 8.45
CA HIS A 138 -23.71 -10.04 7.33
C HIS A 138 -22.18 -10.07 7.58
N ILE A 139 -21.46 -10.63 6.63
CA ILE A 139 -20.00 -10.78 6.67
C ILE A 139 -19.43 -10.04 5.47
N ALA A 140 -18.70 -8.95 5.71
CA ALA A 140 -18.07 -8.22 4.62
C ALA A 140 -16.77 -8.87 4.19
N ILE A 141 -16.63 -9.09 2.89
CA ILE A 141 -15.36 -9.43 2.22
C ILE A 141 -15.20 -8.56 0.97
N ALA A 142 -13.97 -8.33 0.52
CA ALA A 142 -13.76 -7.71 -0.78
C ALA A 142 -14.19 -8.65 -1.91
N ASN A 143 -14.64 -8.12 -3.05
CA ASN A 143 -15.12 -8.95 -4.15
C ASN A 143 -13.98 -9.82 -4.72
N PRO A 144 -14.05 -11.15 -4.61
CA PRO A 144 -12.98 -12.05 -5.03
C PRO A 144 -12.73 -12.06 -6.55
N GLN A 145 -13.65 -11.53 -7.36
CA GLN A 145 -13.46 -11.47 -8.82
C GLN A 145 -12.28 -10.54 -9.20
N HIS A 146 -12.02 -9.48 -8.42
CA HIS A 146 -11.00 -8.48 -8.77
C HIS A 146 -10.16 -7.97 -7.58
N ALA A 147 -10.49 -8.34 -6.33
CA ALA A 147 -9.77 -7.91 -5.15
C ALA A 147 -8.95 -9.08 -4.56
N PRO A 148 -7.60 -8.95 -4.45
CA PRO A 148 -6.75 -10.00 -3.87
C PRO A 148 -7.15 -10.40 -2.46
N TYR A 149 -7.48 -9.45 -1.60
CA TYR A 149 -7.98 -9.73 -0.26
C TYR A 149 -9.30 -10.50 -0.25
N GLY A 150 -10.16 -10.29 -1.26
CA GLY A 150 -11.38 -11.07 -1.43
C GLY A 150 -11.09 -12.53 -1.78
N LYS A 151 -10.16 -12.76 -2.72
CA LYS A 151 -9.68 -14.11 -3.06
C LYS A 151 -9.07 -14.81 -1.84
N ALA A 152 -8.26 -14.09 -1.06
CA ALA A 152 -7.64 -14.61 0.16
C ALA A 152 -8.70 -14.94 1.23
N ALA A 153 -9.72 -14.09 1.40
CA ALA A 153 -10.83 -14.32 2.32
C ALA A 153 -11.64 -15.57 1.92
N GLU A 154 -12.02 -15.68 0.64
CA GLU A 154 -12.72 -16.86 0.13
C GLU A 154 -11.89 -18.14 0.30
N SER A 155 -10.60 -18.09 -0.04
CA SER A 155 -9.68 -19.21 0.16
C SER A 155 -9.59 -19.64 1.63
N ALA A 156 -9.51 -18.68 2.56
CA ALA A 156 -9.46 -18.96 3.98
C ALA A 156 -10.75 -19.61 4.50
N LEU A 157 -11.92 -19.11 4.08
CA LEU A 157 -13.21 -19.69 4.44
C LEU A 157 -13.39 -21.11 3.90
N ARG A 158 -12.92 -21.38 2.67
CA ARG A 158 -12.91 -22.73 2.07
C ARG A 158 -11.92 -23.64 2.81
N GLY A 159 -10.74 -23.11 3.15
CA GLY A 159 -9.71 -23.85 3.86
C GLY A 159 -10.14 -24.39 5.24
N VAL A 160 -11.01 -23.65 5.94
CA VAL A 160 -11.60 -24.11 7.21
C VAL A 160 -12.95 -24.82 7.03
N GLY A 161 -13.43 -24.98 5.79
CA GLY A 161 -14.61 -25.75 5.41
C GLY A 161 -15.95 -25.12 5.80
N ILE A 162 -16.03 -23.77 5.93
CA ILE A 162 -17.27 -23.08 6.30
C ILE A 162 -17.86 -22.24 5.17
N TYR A 163 -17.17 -22.10 4.03
CA TYR A 163 -17.56 -21.18 2.95
C TYR A 163 -19.02 -21.32 2.55
N ASP A 164 -19.47 -22.55 2.23
CA ASP A 164 -20.83 -22.77 1.72
C ASP A 164 -21.93 -22.41 2.74
N ARG A 165 -21.62 -22.54 4.05
CA ARG A 165 -22.53 -22.18 5.13
C ARG A 165 -22.60 -20.67 5.37
N VAL A 166 -21.50 -19.95 5.14
CA VAL A 166 -21.46 -18.49 5.34
C VAL A 166 -21.66 -17.72 4.03
N ALA A 167 -21.57 -18.35 2.87
CA ALA A 167 -21.74 -17.70 1.57
C ALA A 167 -23.04 -16.87 1.45
N PRO A 168 -24.22 -17.32 1.98
CA PRO A 168 -25.44 -16.53 1.95
C PRO A 168 -25.39 -15.25 2.80
N LYS A 169 -24.41 -15.15 3.73
CA LYS A 169 -24.20 -13.98 4.61
C LYS A 169 -23.21 -12.97 4.01
N LEU A 170 -22.53 -13.30 2.91
CA LEU A 170 -21.45 -12.46 2.38
C LEU A 170 -21.97 -11.18 1.73
N VAL A 171 -21.36 -10.07 2.12
CA VAL A 171 -21.55 -8.75 1.51
C VAL A 171 -20.23 -8.36 0.85
N LEU A 172 -20.27 -8.06 -0.45
CA LEU A 172 -19.08 -7.82 -1.25
C LEU A 172 -18.77 -6.33 -1.35
N GLY A 173 -17.60 -5.92 -0.85
CA GLY A 173 -17.03 -4.60 -1.08
C GLY A 173 -16.26 -4.55 -2.39
N GLU A 174 -16.33 -3.43 -3.10
CA GLU A 174 -15.58 -3.19 -4.35
C GLU A 174 -14.06 -3.32 -4.17
N ASN A 175 -13.58 -2.97 -2.99
CA ASN A 175 -12.19 -3.12 -2.56
C ASN A 175 -12.15 -3.32 -1.05
N ILE A 176 -10.94 -3.59 -0.51
CA ILE A 176 -10.78 -3.93 0.90
C ILE A 176 -11.08 -2.76 1.85
N ALA A 177 -10.91 -1.51 1.41
CA ALA A 177 -11.25 -0.35 2.24
C ALA A 177 -12.77 -0.19 2.36
N GLN A 178 -13.55 -0.35 1.29
CA GLN A 178 -15.01 -0.35 1.35
C GLN A 178 -15.53 -1.52 2.18
N THR A 179 -14.89 -2.68 2.09
CA THR A 179 -15.21 -3.85 2.93
C THR A 179 -15.12 -3.49 4.42
N PHE A 180 -14.05 -2.80 4.81
CA PHE A 180 -13.88 -2.37 6.20
C PHE A 180 -14.92 -1.31 6.60
N GLN A 181 -15.26 -0.39 5.69
CA GLN A 181 -16.33 0.60 5.94
C GLN A 181 -17.69 -0.05 6.21
N PHE A 182 -18.04 -1.15 5.55
CA PHE A 182 -19.30 -1.87 5.83
C PHE A 182 -19.36 -2.35 7.28
N ALA A 183 -18.27 -2.88 7.82
CA ALA A 183 -18.24 -3.29 9.21
C ALA A 183 -18.21 -2.10 10.18
N GLN A 184 -17.45 -1.05 9.87
CA GLN A 184 -17.39 0.16 10.70
C GLN A 184 -18.70 0.93 10.76
N SER A 185 -19.51 0.89 9.70
CA SER A 185 -20.83 1.54 9.65
C SER A 185 -21.97 0.69 10.23
N GLY A 186 -21.70 -0.56 10.62
CA GLY A 186 -22.73 -1.51 11.05
C GLY A 186 -23.52 -2.15 9.90
N ALA A 187 -23.14 -1.92 8.65
CA ALA A 187 -23.74 -2.61 7.50
C ALA A 187 -23.35 -4.10 7.43
N ALA A 188 -22.27 -4.48 8.11
CA ALA A 188 -21.88 -5.86 8.32
C ALA A 188 -21.52 -6.11 9.79
N ASP A 189 -21.87 -7.29 10.30
CA ASP A 189 -21.63 -7.71 11.69
C ASP A 189 -20.17 -8.13 11.91
N ALA A 190 -19.50 -8.58 10.84
CA ALA A 190 -18.10 -8.98 10.82
C ALA A 190 -17.47 -8.68 9.47
N ALA A 191 -16.14 -8.58 9.42
CA ALA A 191 -15.43 -8.40 8.16
C ALA A 191 -14.10 -9.16 8.13
N ILE A 192 -13.76 -9.70 6.96
CA ILE A 192 -12.41 -10.20 6.69
C ILE A 192 -11.68 -9.12 5.92
N VAL A 193 -10.68 -8.50 6.57
CA VAL A 193 -10.05 -7.27 6.08
C VAL A 193 -8.52 -7.30 6.19
N ALA A 194 -7.88 -6.28 5.62
CA ALA A 194 -6.44 -6.08 5.74
C ALA A 194 -6.09 -5.57 7.15
N LEU A 195 -5.06 -6.16 7.77
CA LEU A 195 -4.54 -5.69 9.06
C LEU A 195 -4.12 -4.21 8.99
N SER A 196 -3.60 -3.76 7.84
CA SER A 196 -3.15 -2.39 7.62
C SER A 196 -4.25 -1.34 7.80
N LEU A 197 -5.49 -1.69 7.51
CA LEU A 197 -6.64 -0.81 7.73
C LEU A 197 -7.05 -0.78 9.20
N VAL A 198 -6.95 -1.92 9.88
CA VAL A 198 -7.31 -2.04 11.31
C VAL A 198 -6.30 -1.32 12.22
N LEU A 199 -5.01 -1.39 11.89
CA LEU A 199 -3.94 -0.72 12.65
C LEU A 199 -3.80 0.77 12.35
N ALA A 200 -4.55 1.30 11.38
CA ALA A 200 -4.50 2.72 11.07
C ALA A 200 -4.92 3.56 12.28
N PRO A 201 -4.22 4.65 12.60
CA PRO A 201 -4.56 5.51 13.72
C PRO A 201 -5.92 6.20 13.52
N ASN A 202 -6.56 6.58 14.62
CA ASN A 202 -7.82 7.35 14.63
C ASN A 202 -8.98 6.66 13.91
N GLN A 203 -9.09 5.33 14.04
CA GLN A 203 -10.25 4.60 13.52
C GLN A 203 -11.53 5.07 14.22
N PRO A 204 -12.64 5.32 13.48
CA PRO A 204 -13.89 5.81 14.04
C PRO A 204 -14.61 4.79 14.93
N VAL A 205 -14.36 3.50 14.70
CA VAL A 205 -14.97 2.40 15.46
C VAL A 205 -13.88 1.45 15.93
N HIS A 206 -13.87 1.21 17.24
CA HIS A 206 -13.02 0.20 17.84
C HIS A 206 -13.61 -1.20 17.64
N GLY A 207 -12.75 -2.19 17.54
CA GLY A 207 -13.19 -3.57 17.36
C GLY A 207 -12.12 -4.56 17.80
N ARG A 208 -12.54 -5.80 17.88
CA ARG A 208 -11.68 -6.95 18.17
C ARG A 208 -11.33 -7.65 16.87
N TRP A 209 -10.13 -8.15 16.79
CA TRP A 209 -9.68 -8.87 15.60
C TRP A 209 -8.73 -10.03 15.95
N ALA A 210 -8.67 -10.97 15.05
CA ALA A 210 -7.68 -12.04 15.05
C ALA A 210 -7.08 -12.20 13.65
N GLU A 211 -5.79 -12.49 13.61
CA GLU A 211 -5.12 -12.75 12.34
C GLU A 211 -5.57 -14.10 11.77
N ILE A 212 -5.80 -14.12 10.46
CA ILE A 212 -6.07 -15.33 9.71
C ILE A 212 -4.72 -15.84 9.19
N PRO A 213 -4.22 -16.98 9.68
CA PRO A 213 -2.92 -17.50 9.29
C PRO A 213 -2.82 -17.73 7.78
N GLN A 214 -1.76 -17.20 7.19
CA GLN A 214 -1.44 -17.40 5.78
C GLN A 214 -0.09 -18.12 5.70
N GLN A 215 -0.06 -19.33 5.16
CA GLN A 215 1.14 -20.15 5.06
C GLN A 215 1.45 -20.53 3.61
N GLY A 216 2.74 -20.70 3.30
CA GLY A 216 3.21 -21.14 2.00
C GLY A 216 2.72 -20.25 0.85
N PRO A 217 2.11 -20.83 -0.19
CA PRO A 217 1.62 -20.09 -1.36
C PRO A 217 0.50 -19.09 -1.07
N ALA A 218 -0.20 -19.23 0.08
CA ALA A 218 -1.26 -18.32 0.47
C ALA A 218 -0.75 -16.97 1.01
N ARG A 219 0.58 -16.78 1.17
CA ARG A 219 1.15 -15.49 1.59
C ARG A 219 0.88 -14.43 0.53
N MET A 220 0.31 -13.32 0.96
CA MET A 220 -0.06 -12.21 0.07
C MET A 220 1.15 -11.32 -0.22
N PHE A 221 2.08 -11.80 -1.07
CA PHE A 221 3.16 -10.95 -1.57
C PHE A 221 2.58 -9.81 -2.39
N GLN A 222 2.94 -8.60 -2.03
CA GLN A 222 2.50 -7.39 -2.68
C GLN A 222 3.63 -6.77 -3.48
N ALA A 223 3.34 -6.40 -4.71
CA ALA A 223 4.34 -5.88 -5.63
C ALA A 223 3.90 -4.58 -6.31
N GLY A 224 4.87 -3.72 -6.54
CA GLY A 224 4.72 -2.56 -7.39
C GLY A 224 5.37 -2.76 -8.75
N VAL A 225 4.93 -1.97 -9.72
CA VAL A 225 5.58 -1.88 -11.03
C VAL A 225 5.55 -0.45 -11.56
N LEU A 226 6.69 0.05 -12.03
CA LEU A 226 6.75 1.30 -12.78
C LEU A 226 6.20 1.07 -14.19
N LEU A 227 5.15 1.82 -14.53
CA LEU A 227 4.53 1.82 -15.86
C LEU A 227 5.21 2.84 -16.78
N LYS A 228 5.70 3.94 -16.18
CA LYS A 228 6.50 4.95 -16.86
C LYS A 228 7.78 5.22 -16.07
N GLU A 229 8.90 5.16 -16.79
CA GLU A 229 10.20 5.50 -16.23
C GLU A 229 10.40 7.02 -16.28
N SER A 230 10.07 7.69 -15.18
CA SER A 230 10.40 9.09 -14.96
C SER A 230 11.30 9.24 -13.73
N PRO A 231 12.15 10.29 -13.67
CA PRO A 231 12.95 10.56 -12.48
C PRO A 231 12.09 10.68 -11.21
N ALA A 232 10.94 11.32 -11.30
CA ALA A 232 10.02 11.50 -10.18
C ALA A 232 9.43 10.15 -9.69
N ALA A 233 8.97 9.29 -10.62
CA ALA A 233 8.42 7.98 -10.26
C ALA A 233 9.49 7.06 -9.66
N ASN A 234 10.73 7.09 -10.19
CA ASN A 234 11.85 6.34 -9.64
C ASN A 234 12.23 6.81 -8.22
N LEU A 235 12.23 8.12 -7.97
CA LEU A 235 12.51 8.67 -6.64
C LEU A 235 11.44 8.26 -5.63
N PHE A 236 10.15 8.35 -6.00
CA PHE A 236 9.07 7.94 -5.11
C PHE A 236 9.11 6.43 -4.82
N ARG A 237 9.36 5.59 -5.84
CA ARG A 237 9.61 4.16 -5.64
C ARG A 237 10.78 3.94 -4.68
N GLY A 238 11.90 4.63 -4.91
CA GLY A 238 13.10 4.53 -4.05
C GLY A 238 12.80 4.91 -2.61
N TYR A 239 12.01 5.96 -2.38
CA TYR A 239 11.59 6.36 -1.04
C TYR A 239 10.68 5.32 -0.38
N LEU A 240 9.68 4.80 -1.08
CA LEU A 240 8.82 3.72 -0.58
C LEU A 240 9.64 2.50 -0.14
N MET A 241 10.68 2.15 -0.91
CA MET A 241 11.55 1.01 -0.66
C MET A 241 12.70 1.30 0.33
N SER A 242 12.89 2.55 0.74
CA SER A 242 13.90 2.96 1.72
C SER A 242 13.59 2.44 3.13
N ALA A 243 14.56 2.54 4.03
CA ALA A 243 14.37 2.20 5.44
C ALA A 243 13.18 2.95 6.07
N ALA A 244 12.97 4.22 5.72
CA ALA A 244 11.86 5.04 6.22
C ALA A 244 10.51 4.54 5.68
N GLY A 245 10.38 4.33 4.36
CA GLY A 245 9.16 3.81 3.76
C GLY A 245 8.80 2.42 4.30
N ARG A 246 9.78 1.51 4.36
CA ARG A 246 9.60 0.16 4.94
C ARG A 246 9.21 0.20 6.42
N ALA A 247 9.78 1.12 7.21
CA ALA A 247 9.40 1.29 8.62
C ALA A 247 7.93 1.74 8.74
N THR A 248 7.48 2.63 7.87
CA THR A 248 6.06 3.02 7.82
C THR A 248 5.18 1.83 7.48
N LEU A 249 5.48 1.09 6.41
CA LEU A 249 4.71 -0.11 6.06
C LEU A 249 4.63 -1.12 7.23
N LYS A 250 5.76 -1.36 7.93
CA LYS A 250 5.80 -2.24 9.12
C LYS A 250 4.85 -1.77 10.23
N ARG A 251 4.79 -0.47 10.51
CA ARG A 251 3.87 0.09 11.54
C ARG A 251 2.41 -0.17 11.21
N TYR A 252 2.07 -0.20 9.92
CA TYR A 252 0.73 -0.56 9.45
C TYR A 252 0.53 -2.07 9.28
N GLY A 253 1.44 -2.91 9.80
CA GLY A 253 1.27 -4.35 9.87
C GLY A 253 1.68 -5.13 8.61
N PHE A 254 2.32 -4.48 7.62
CA PHE A 254 2.93 -5.21 6.53
C PHE A 254 4.18 -5.95 7.02
N SER A 255 4.34 -7.21 6.62
CA SER A 255 5.63 -7.89 6.76
C SER A 255 6.52 -7.51 5.58
N ILE A 256 7.77 -7.16 5.86
CA ILE A 256 8.74 -6.82 4.80
C ILE A 256 9.63 -8.04 4.60
N PRO A 257 9.66 -8.63 3.39
CA PRO A 257 10.58 -9.71 3.09
C PRO A 257 12.02 -9.23 3.22
N ASP A 258 12.88 -10.07 3.80
CA ASP A 258 14.34 -9.87 3.71
C ASP A 258 14.73 -10.11 2.25
N VAL A 259 15.24 -9.07 1.58
CA VAL A 259 15.71 -9.08 0.19
C VAL A 259 17.22 -9.19 0.18
#